data_8827aac4d35d05f98595abf1342c706d
#
_entry.id   8827aac4d35d05f98595abf1342c706d
#
_cell.length_a   1.000
_cell.length_b   1.000
_cell.length_c   1.000
_cell.angle_alpha   90.00
_cell.angle_beta   90.00
_cell.angle_gamma   90.00
#
_symmetry.space_group_name_H-M   'P 1'
#
loop_
_entity.id
_entity.type
_entity.pdbx_description
1 polymer ?
#
loop_
_entity_poly.entity_id
_entity_poly.type
_entity_poly.pdbx_seq_one_letter_code
_entity_poly.pdbx_strand_id
1 'polypeptide(L)'
;MLFRSQASKAFYEQRMAEAMKNVDANNSLFEIESIYDYSPEAELPKIKAHVLLINNVEDYANPPDLGTVERAFKQIAHGSYVLTPYSKETHGHFTYYYAAIWKPYLVKFMAGLPTPTQ
;
A
#
# COMPACT_ATOMS: atom_id res chain seq x y z
N MET A 1 16.89 21.62 -1.54
CA MET A 1 17.28 20.21 -1.68
C MET A 1 18.57 20.13 -2.45
N LEU A 2 19.62 19.55 -1.86
CA LEU A 2 20.93 19.44 -2.53
C LEU A 2 21.04 18.06 -3.19
N PHE A 3 21.11 18.02 -4.51
CA PHE A 3 21.38 16.77 -5.23
C PHE A 3 22.85 16.38 -5.09
N ARG A 4 23.10 15.14 -4.69
CA ARG A 4 24.49 14.65 -4.48
C ARG A 4 25.25 14.35 -5.76
N SER A 5 24.56 14.31 -6.91
CA SER A 5 25.21 14.07 -8.21
C SER A 5 24.49 14.81 -9.34
N GLN A 6 25.20 15.05 -10.45
CA GLN A 6 24.60 15.61 -11.67
C GLN A 6 23.55 14.67 -12.28
N ALA A 7 23.75 13.36 -12.18
CA ALA A 7 22.76 12.38 -12.65
C ALA A 7 21.45 12.47 -11.90
N SER A 8 21.48 12.66 -10.57
CA SER A 8 20.27 12.85 -9.76
C SER A 8 19.55 14.15 -10.10
N LYS A 9 20.30 15.20 -10.41
CA LYS A 9 19.72 16.48 -10.84
C LYS A 9 19.05 16.34 -12.20
N ALA A 10 19.73 15.77 -13.19
CA ALA A 10 19.20 15.58 -14.53
C ALA A 10 17.93 14.69 -14.51
N PHE A 11 17.93 13.61 -13.74
CA PHE A 11 16.76 12.76 -13.54
C PHE A 11 15.58 13.54 -12.96
N TYR A 12 15.82 14.35 -11.94
CA TYR A 12 14.77 15.18 -11.34
C TYR A 12 14.21 16.19 -12.34
N GLU A 13 15.09 16.92 -13.07
CA GLU A 13 14.67 17.91 -14.06
C GLU A 13 13.85 17.29 -15.19
N GLN A 14 14.24 16.10 -15.67
CA GLN A 14 13.47 15.35 -16.65
C GLN A 14 12.09 14.97 -16.11
N ARG A 15 12.01 14.40 -14.91
CA ARG A 15 10.73 14.01 -14.29
C ARG A 15 9.81 15.19 -14.05
N MET A 16 10.38 16.34 -13.62
CA MET A 16 9.60 17.56 -13.45
C MET A 16 9.08 18.10 -14.79
N ALA A 17 9.89 18.09 -15.83
CA ALA A 17 9.45 18.53 -17.15
C ALA A 17 8.34 17.64 -17.74
N GLU A 18 8.41 16.33 -17.52
CA GLU A 18 7.35 15.38 -17.90
C GLU A 18 6.07 15.61 -17.09
N ALA A 19 6.18 15.76 -15.77
CA ALA A 19 5.04 16.04 -14.91
C ALA A 19 4.33 17.35 -15.30
N MET A 20 5.07 18.42 -15.53
CA MET A 20 4.49 19.71 -15.95
C MET A 20 3.76 19.67 -17.29
N LYS A 21 4.06 18.70 -18.15
CA LYS A 21 3.34 18.51 -19.42
C LYS A 21 2.03 17.73 -19.27
N ASN A 22 1.99 16.81 -18.30
CA ASN A 22 0.96 15.78 -18.22
C ASN A 22 0.05 15.93 -16.99
N VAL A 23 0.43 16.78 -16.02
CA VAL A 23 -0.32 16.98 -14.79
C VAL A 23 -1.04 18.30 -14.84
N ASP A 24 -2.37 18.26 -14.77
CA ASP A 24 -3.19 19.44 -14.54
C ASP A 24 -3.28 19.69 -13.02
N ALA A 25 -2.86 20.86 -12.59
CA ALA A 25 -2.82 21.21 -11.17
C ALA A 25 -4.21 21.23 -10.51
N ASN A 26 -5.25 21.63 -11.27
CA ASN A 26 -6.62 21.63 -10.75
C ASN A 26 -7.12 20.19 -10.58
N ASN A 27 -6.86 19.31 -11.55
CA ASN A 27 -7.22 17.90 -11.42
C ASN A 27 -6.51 17.26 -10.21
N SER A 28 -5.24 17.55 -10.00
CA SER A 28 -4.49 17.06 -8.83
C SER A 28 -5.05 17.62 -7.52
N LEU A 29 -5.48 18.88 -7.49
CA LEU A 29 -6.14 19.48 -6.34
C LEU A 29 -7.47 18.76 -6.03
N PHE A 30 -8.33 18.59 -7.03
CA PHE A 30 -9.60 17.88 -6.86
C PHE A 30 -9.43 16.43 -6.43
N GLU A 31 -8.40 15.73 -6.94
CA GLU A 31 -8.06 14.38 -6.51
C GLU A 31 -7.72 14.35 -5.02
N ILE A 32 -6.86 15.26 -4.55
CA ILE A 32 -6.48 15.34 -3.14
C ILE A 32 -7.67 15.75 -2.26
N GLU A 33 -8.46 16.75 -2.69
CA GLU A 33 -9.63 17.20 -1.95
C GLU A 33 -10.69 16.11 -1.82
N SER A 34 -10.86 15.26 -2.84
CA SER A 34 -11.84 14.17 -2.81
C SER A 34 -11.55 13.09 -1.76
N ILE A 35 -10.32 12.99 -1.29
CA ILE A 35 -9.90 12.02 -0.27
C ILE A 35 -9.53 12.65 1.08
N TYR A 36 -9.57 14.00 1.16
CA TYR A 36 -9.06 14.74 2.31
C TYR A 36 -9.76 14.40 3.63
N ASP A 37 -11.07 14.21 3.60
CA ASP A 37 -11.90 13.88 4.76
C ASP A 37 -12.29 12.38 4.80
N TYR A 38 -11.76 11.57 3.87
CA TYR A 38 -12.02 10.14 3.84
C TYR A 38 -11.35 9.43 5.00
N SER A 39 -12.15 8.97 5.96
CA SER A 39 -11.70 8.18 7.10
C SER A 39 -12.66 7.02 7.37
N PRO A 40 -12.34 5.80 6.92
CA PRO A 40 -13.18 4.63 7.13
C PRO A 40 -12.99 3.98 8.51
N GLU A 41 -12.15 4.51 9.39
CA GLU A 41 -11.74 3.83 10.62
C GLU A 41 -12.91 3.42 11.51
N ALA A 42 -13.90 4.31 11.66
CA ALA A 42 -15.10 4.04 12.45
C ALA A 42 -15.99 2.92 11.86
N GLU A 43 -15.82 2.60 10.58
CA GLU A 43 -16.59 1.61 9.84
C GLU A 43 -15.93 0.22 9.80
N LEU A 44 -14.63 0.13 10.12
CA LEU A 44 -13.87 -1.12 10.09
C LEU A 44 -14.50 -2.26 10.91
N PRO A 45 -15.08 -2.03 12.11
CA PRO A 45 -15.75 -3.08 12.86
C PRO A 45 -17.01 -3.65 12.18
N LYS A 46 -17.57 -2.94 11.20
CA LYS A 46 -18.76 -3.41 10.44
C LYS A 46 -18.40 -4.40 9.33
N ILE A 47 -17.13 -4.54 9.00
CA ILE A 47 -16.68 -5.46 7.96
C ILE A 47 -16.87 -6.91 8.45
N LYS A 48 -17.69 -7.66 7.71
CA LYS A 48 -18.00 -9.08 8.00
C LYS A 48 -17.18 -10.03 7.13
N ALA A 49 -16.62 -9.54 6.04
CA ALA A 49 -15.80 -10.34 5.15
C ALA A 49 -14.49 -10.78 5.82
N HIS A 50 -13.95 -11.91 5.37
CA HIS A 50 -12.57 -12.27 5.64
C HIS A 50 -11.66 -11.37 4.79
N VAL A 51 -10.76 -10.64 5.43
CA VAL A 51 -9.89 -9.67 4.77
C VAL A 51 -8.43 -10.04 5.04
N LEU A 52 -7.64 -10.14 3.98
CA LEU A 52 -6.20 -10.29 4.07
C LEU A 52 -5.52 -9.03 3.55
N LEU A 53 -4.65 -8.45 4.36
CA LEU A 53 -3.71 -7.43 3.93
C LEU A 53 -2.30 -7.99 4.03
N ILE A 54 -1.55 -7.89 2.93
CA ILE A 54 -0.15 -8.25 2.87
C ILE A 54 0.64 -6.97 2.62
N ASN A 55 1.53 -6.63 3.53
CA ASN A 55 2.44 -5.50 3.39
C ASN A 55 3.90 -5.98 3.45
N ASN A 56 4.84 -5.12 3.10
CA ASN A 56 6.27 -5.40 3.15
C ASN A 56 6.95 -4.49 4.17
N VAL A 57 7.97 -4.99 4.87
CA VAL A 57 8.72 -4.21 5.88
C VAL A 57 9.38 -2.96 5.34
N GLU A 58 9.62 -2.90 4.03
CA GLU A 58 10.25 -1.76 3.34
C GLU A 58 9.23 -0.84 2.67
N ASP A 59 7.93 -1.03 2.86
CA ASP A 59 6.92 -0.20 2.23
C ASP A 59 6.97 1.22 2.79
N TYR A 60 7.49 2.15 1.98
CA TYR A 60 7.63 3.55 2.34
C TYR A 60 6.31 4.34 2.16
N ALA A 61 5.34 3.84 1.39
CA ALA A 61 4.04 4.48 1.20
C ALA A 61 3.05 4.10 2.30
N ASN A 62 3.15 2.86 2.80
CA ASN A 62 2.40 2.37 3.95
C ASN A 62 3.37 1.85 5.02
N PRO A 63 4.15 2.74 5.67
CA PRO A 63 5.23 2.35 6.56
C PRO A 63 4.70 1.53 7.75
N PRO A 64 5.17 0.28 7.93
CA PRO A 64 4.67 -0.58 8.99
C PRO A 64 5.06 -0.10 10.41
N ASP A 65 6.15 0.65 10.55
CA ASP A 65 6.61 1.22 11.81
C ASP A 65 5.65 2.27 12.39
N LEU A 66 4.78 2.88 11.59
CA LEU A 66 3.69 3.74 12.08
C LEU A 66 2.60 2.93 12.81
N GLY A 67 2.53 1.63 12.60
CA GLY A 67 1.55 0.75 13.22
C GLY A 67 0.09 1.02 12.86
N THR A 68 -0.17 1.95 11.93
CA THR A 68 -1.53 2.38 11.58
C THR A 68 -2.34 1.25 10.97
N VAL A 69 -1.76 0.54 10.02
CA VAL A 69 -2.41 -0.59 9.34
C VAL A 69 -2.70 -1.72 10.32
N GLU A 70 -1.74 -2.07 11.17
CA GLU A 70 -1.90 -3.13 12.17
C GLU A 70 -3.03 -2.79 13.17
N ARG A 71 -3.10 -1.55 13.63
CA ARG A 71 -4.19 -1.09 14.53
C ARG A 71 -5.54 -1.15 13.82
N ALA A 72 -5.62 -0.74 12.56
CA ALA A 72 -6.84 -0.79 11.77
C ALA A 72 -7.33 -2.23 11.61
N PHE A 73 -6.46 -3.16 11.23
CA PHE A 73 -6.83 -4.56 11.02
C PHE A 73 -7.27 -5.29 12.28
N LYS A 74 -6.81 -4.88 13.46
CA LYS A 74 -7.31 -5.39 14.75
C LYS A 74 -8.79 -5.07 15.00
N GLN A 75 -9.36 -4.11 14.29
CA GLN A 75 -10.78 -3.74 14.40
C GLN A 75 -11.68 -4.57 13.47
N ILE A 76 -11.12 -5.29 12.50
CA ILE A 76 -11.87 -6.14 11.57
C ILE A 76 -11.96 -7.55 12.16
N ALA A 77 -13.18 -8.03 12.42
CA ALA A 77 -13.43 -9.30 13.10
C ALA A 77 -12.72 -10.50 12.44
N HIS A 78 -12.65 -10.51 11.12
CA HIS A 78 -11.98 -11.55 10.31
C HIS A 78 -10.82 -10.96 9.50
N GLY A 79 -10.14 -9.97 10.07
CA GLY A 79 -8.95 -9.34 9.48
C GLY A 79 -7.70 -10.15 9.74
N SER A 80 -6.88 -10.30 8.70
CA SER A 80 -5.54 -10.91 8.77
C SER A 80 -4.52 -9.94 8.21
N TYR A 81 -3.49 -9.63 8.98
CA TYR A 81 -2.39 -8.78 8.55
C TYR A 81 -1.11 -9.59 8.47
N VAL A 82 -0.44 -9.54 7.33
CA VAL A 82 0.84 -10.20 7.08
C VAL A 82 1.87 -9.16 6.69
N LEU A 83 2.98 -9.15 7.41
CA LEU A 83 4.14 -8.33 7.09
C LEU A 83 5.23 -9.24 6.51
N THR A 84 5.50 -9.11 5.20
CA THR A 84 6.55 -9.88 4.53
C THR A 84 7.92 -9.33 4.88
N PRO A 85 8.91 -10.21 5.15
CA PRO A 85 10.25 -9.77 5.49
C PRO A 85 10.98 -9.17 4.29
N TYR A 86 12.06 -8.45 4.57
CA TYR A 86 13.03 -8.05 3.56
C TYR A 86 13.63 -9.27 2.85
N SER A 87 13.77 -9.16 1.54
CA SER A 87 14.58 -10.08 0.74
C SER A 87 15.23 -9.31 -0.42
N LYS A 88 16.14 -9.98 -1.15
CA LYS A 88 16.75 -9.36 -2.34
C LYS A 88 15.76 -9.19 -3.50
N GLU A 89 14.65 -9.90 -3.45
CA GLU A 89 13.56 -9.84 -4.42
C GLU A 89 12.48 -8.84 -4.07
N THR A 90 12.51 -8.25 -2.86
CA THR A 90 11.55 -7.21 -2.46
C THR A 90 11.92 -5.85 -3.05
N HIS A 91 10.92 -5.03 -3.32
CA HIS A 91 11.03 -3.76 -4.03
C HIS A 91 10.29 -2.62 -3.28
N GLY A 92 10.36 -2.61 -1.96
CA GLY A 92 9.66 -1.63 -1.13
C GLY A 92 8.14 -1.63 -1.41
N HIS A 93 7.56 -0.45 -1.61
CA HIS A 93 6.14 -0.32 -1.94
C HIS A 93 5.75 -1.15 -3.18
N PHE A 94 6.60 -1.26 -4.19
CA PHE A 94 6.31 -1.98 -5.44
C PHE A 94 6.40 -3.50 -5.34
N THR A 95 6.66 -4.07 -4.17
CA THR A 95 6.69 -5.53 -3.95
C THR A 95 5.38 -6.20 -4.36
N TYR A 96 4.25 -5.49 -4.35
CA TYR A 96 2.95 -6.02 -4.77
C TYR A 96 2.87 -6.40 -6.26
N TYR A 97 3.75 -5.89 -7.12
CA TYR A 97 3.85 -6.33 -8.52
C TYR A 97 4.43 -7.74 -8.66
N TYR A 98 5.07 -8.28 -7.62
CA TYR A 98 5.81 -9.54 -7.67
C TYR A 98 5.04 -10.65 -6.95
N ALA A 99 4.11 -11.27 -7.68
CA ALA A 99 3.20 -12.28 -7.12
C ALA A 99 3.91 -13.46 -6.44
N ALA A 100 5.11 -13.82 -6.90
CA ALA A 100 5.90 -14.89 -6.28
C ALA A 100 6.17 -14.65 -4.79
N ILE A 101 6.26 -13.39 -4.36
CA ILE A 101 6.57 -13.00 -2.98
C ILE A 101 5.33 -13.16 -2.08
N TRP A 102 4.18 -12.68 -2.51
CA TRP A 102 2.98 -12.63 -1.67
C TRP A 102 1.99 -13.78 -1.89
N LYS A 103 2.05 -14.46 -3.04
CA LYS A 103 1.15 -15.58 -3.40
C LYS A 103 1.07 -16.68 -2.34
N PRO A 104 2.18 -17.15 -1.71
CA PRO A 104 2.09 -18.17 -0.68
C PRO A 104 1.19 -17.79 0.50
N TYR A 105 1.21 -16.52 0.91
CA TYR A 105 0.36 -16.01 1.99
C TYR A 105 -1.11 -15.98 1.58
N LEU A 106 -1.38 -15.55 0.34
CA LEU A 106 -2.74 -15.57 -0.22
C LEU A 106 -3.29 -17.01 -0.30
N VAL A 107 -2.50 -17.96 -0.81
CA VAL A 107 -2.90 -19.38 -0.90
C VAL A 107 -3.23 -19.94 0.48
N LYS A 108 -2.40 -19.66 1.47
CA LYS A 108 -2.64 -20.08 2.86
C LYS A 108 -3.93 -19.48 3.41
N PHE A 109 -4.18 -18.18 3.17
CA PHE A 109 -5.39 -17.51 3.60
C PHE A 109 -6.63 -18.13 2.95
N MET A 110 -6.60 -18.33 1.62
CA MET A 110 -7.72 -18.92 0.87
C MET A 110 -8.06 -20.34 1.35
N ALA A 111 -7.04 -21.14 1.65
CA ALA A 111 -7.23 -22.51 2.17
C ALA A 111 -7.83 -22.53 3.58
N GLY A 112 -7.70 -21.45 4.34
CA GLY A 112 -8.29 -21.32 5.69
C GLY A 112 -9.69 -20.72 5.72
N LEU A 113 -10.25 -20.33 4.58
CA LEU A 113 -11.59 -19.77 4.55
C LEU A 113 -12.66 -20.83 4.80
N PRO A 114 -13.76 -20.49 5.52
CA PRO A 114 -14.88 -21.40 5.70
C PRO A 114 -15.50 -21.74 4.34
N THR A 115 -15.90 -23.00 4.17
CA THR A 115 -16.65 -23.43 3.00
C THR A 115 -17.98 -22.67 2.95
N PRO A 116 -18.37 -22.09 1.80
CA PRO A 116 -19.69 -21.46 1.68
C PRO A 116 -20.79 -22.45 2.08
N THR A 117 -21.59 -22.11 3.07
CA THR A 117 -22.83 -22.81 3.33
C THR A 117 -23.81 -22.50 2.20
N GLN A 118 -24.26 -23.53 1.48
CA GLN A 118 -25.33 -23.38 0.47
C GLN A 118 -26.65 -22.97 1.11
#